data_85d56dda17ab627dc83a4030b6ff5e32
#
_entry.id   85d56dda17ab627dc83a4030b6ff5e32
#
_cell.length_a   1.000
_cell.length_b   1.000
_cell.length_c   1.000
_cell.angle_alpha   90.00
_cell.angle_beta   90.00
_cell.angle_gamma   90.00
#
_symmetry.space_group_name_H-M   'P 1'
#
loop_
_entity.id
_entity.type
_entity.pdbx_description
1 polymer ?
#
loop_
_entity_poly.entity_id
_entity_poly.type
_entity_poly.pdbx_seq_one_letter_code
_entity_poly.pdbx_strand_id
1 'polypeptide(L)'
;MVSSEKGLPESFVPGKRQSDGTSDLSTAVNVKWGVKIGTAFFSTPSVAGGKVFVGGLDRDEGIFVCFDAATGKRLWQWQAPPREVPGTIDGFSIGLATIPHQIGVCSSAAVDGDRVYFVSNRCDLMCLDVAGQSAEPDAGQARVVWTYDMLEQLGVFPCDASNGSPLIVGDLLYVATCNGVDRNTFGAPAKEKERKIPAPHAPNLIVVDKRDGRLVATDEAPIMQGLLHGQWSSPSLGRVGDRTLVFYGGGDGVCYAFEALASVPEQPVRLKTVWSYDCIPPEYKAPGDGDWITHYCLGDRRVKGTLNKHDGTFVGRCEIIATPVFVNNRVYVAIGRDPAHGRGRGALHCIDARGQGDITAGGKIWTYQGLDRTLSTVSVADGLVYVSDVGGRLHCLDDATGQCYWIHDTDCETWGSTLVADGKVYMPTTKGLWVLATGKELKVLGRITLGGKVYASPVVANGTLYVATTQGWLWAAGQQ
;
A
#
# COMPACT_ATOMS: atom_id res chain seq x y z
N MET A 1 -0.27 11.12 0.13
CA MET A 1 -0.64 11.46 1.55
C MET A 1 -0.44 12.95 1.78
N VAL A 2 -1.18 13.58 2.71
CA VAL A 2 -1.09 15.01 3.02
C VAL A 2 -1.08 15.20 4.53
N SER A 3 -0.24 16.13 5.03
CA SER A 3 -0.16 16.49 6.47
C SER A 3 -0.07 17.99 6.64
N SER A 4 -0.64 18.50 7.73
CA SER A 4 -0.55 19.90 8.13
C SER A 4 0.70 20.22 8.95
N GLU A 5 1.54 19.25 9.23
CA GLU A 5 2.81 19.40 9.96
C GLU A 5 3.73 20.44 9.32
N LYS A 6 4.50 21.13 10.15
CA LYS A 6 5.41 22.22 9.77
C LYS A 6 6.81 22.00 10.34
N GLY A 7 7.78 22.78 9.85
CA GLY A 7 9.17 22.72 10.32
C GLY A 7 9.91 21.46 9.85
N LEU A 8 9.48 20.89 8.73
CA LEU A 8 10.04 19.64 8.21
C LEU A 8 11.32 19.88 7.40
N PRO A 9 12.31 18.96 7.45
CA PRO A 9 13.60 19.14 6.80
C PRO A 9 13.50 19.04 5.27
N GLU A 10 14.21 19.91 4.55
CA GLU A 10 14.46 19.81 3.10
C GLU A 10 15.57 18.80 2.80
N SER A 11 16.44 18.59 3.78
CA SER A 11 17.51 17.61 3.71
C SER A 11 17.85 17.11 5.11
N PHE A 12 18.37 15.89 5.18
CA PHE A 12 19.04 15.38 6.36
C PHE A 12 20.16 14.44 5.95
N VAL A 13 21.17 14.33 6.80
CA VAL A 13 22.29 13.40 6.60
C VAL A 13 22.22 12.34 7.68
N PRO A 14 22.01 11.07 7.34
CA PRO A 14 22.09 9.98 8.30
C PRO A 14 23.47 9.98 8.97
N GLY A 15 23.52 9.72 10.27
CA GLY A 15 24.77 9.52 10.96
C GLY A 15 25.50 8.25 10.49
N LYS A 16 26.72 8.06 10.94
CA LYS A 16 27.50 6.86 10.64
C LYS A 16 26.87 5.64 11.32
N ARG A 17 26.55 4.63 10.53
CA ARG A 17 25.92 3.40 11.02
C ARG A 17 26.90 2.60 11.86
N GLN A 18 26.44 2.12 13.00
CA GLN A 18 27.20 1.31 13.97
C GLN A 18 26.89 -0.17 13.82
N SER A 19 27.76 -1.04 14.28
CA SER A 19 27.60 -2.48 14.23
C SER A 19 26.49 -3.01 15.17
N ASP A 20 26.15 -2.24 16.19
CA ASP A 20 25.06 -2.56 17.15
C ASP A 20 23.67 -2.22 16.62
N GLY A 21 23.56 -1.72 15.39
CA GLY A 21 22.30 -1.32 14.76
C GLY A 21 21.82 0.09 15.14
N THR A 22 22.66 0.88 15.80
CA THR A 22 22.40 2.31 16.04
C THR A 22 23.11 3.19 15.01
N SER A 23 22.86 4.50 15.09
CA SER A 23 23.56 5.50 14.28
C SER A 23 24.33 6.46 15.17
N ASP A 24 25.60 6.71 14.82
CA ASP A 24 26.38 7.77 15.43
C ASP A 24 25.88 9.13 14.96
N LEU A 25 25.14 9.80 15.82
CA LEU A 25 24.52 11.10 15.52
C LEU A 25 25.50 12.25 15.52
N SER A 26 26.74 12.09 15.95
CA SER A 26 27.75 13.16 15.95
C SER A 26 28.09 13.67 14.53
N THR A 27 27.83 12.84 13.53
CA THR A 27 28.02 13.14 12.09
C THR A 27 26.70 13.37 11.34
N ALA A 28 25.56 13.28 12.04
CA ALA A 28 24.25 13.46 11.46
C ALA A 28 23.86 14.94 11.36
N VAL A 29 23.00 15.25 10.40
CA VAL A 29 22.39 16.58 10.26
C VAL A 29 20.87 16.41 10.19
N ASN A 30 20.12 17.13 11.01
CA ASN A 30 18.67 17.08 11.07
C ASN A 30 18.11 15.65 11.29
N VAL A 31 18.78 14.83 12.08
CA VAL A 31 18.35 13.49 12.49
C VAL A 31 18.20 13.44 14.00
N LYS A 32 17.01 13.06 14.46
CA LYS A 32 16.73 12.84 15.89
C LYS A 32 17.28 11.49 16.34
N TRP A 33 17.02 10.46 15.55
CA TRP A 33 17.53 9.11 15.78
C TRP A 33 17.46 8.26 14.49
N GLY A 34 18.24 7.19 14.47
CA GLY A 34 18.20 6.16 13.44
C GLY A 34 18.48 4.81 14.05
N VAL A 35 17.63 3.81 13.76
CA VAL A 35 17.74 2.45 14.29
C VAL A 35 17.61 1.42 13.18
N LYS A 36 18.36 0.34 13.31
CA LYS A 36 18.25 -0.83 12.43
C LYS A 36 17.56 -1.96 13.18
N ILE A 37 16.49 -2.49 12.58
CA ILE A 37 15.77 -3.62 13.12
C ILE A 37 15.42 -4.55 11.98
N GLY A 38 15.80 -5.80 12.13
CA GLY A 38 15.61 -6.80 11.11
C GLY A 38 16.41 -6.56 9.83
N THR A 39 15.97 -7.19 8.76
CA THR A 39 16.65 -7.20 7.46
C THR A 39 16.03 -6.26 6.44
N ALA A 40 14.72 -6.00 6.53
CA ALA A 40 14.02 -5.12 5.59
C ALA A 40 12.73 -4.50 6.16
N PHE A 41 12.40 -3.30 5.65
CA PHE A 41 11.08 -2.67 5.84
C PHE A 41 10.44 -2.34 4.49
N PHE A 42 9.18 -2.77 4.34
CA PHE A 42 8.32 -2.39 3.22
C PHE A 42 7.05 -1.67 3.70
N SER A 43 6.69 -1.84 4.97
CA SER A 43 5.56 -1.16 5.61
C SER A 43 5.82 0.33 5.77
N THR A 44 4.79 1.13 5.55
CA THR A 44 4.79 2.55 5.91
C THR A 44 4.63 2.67 7.42
N PRO A 45 5.49 3.41 8.13
CA PRO A 45 5.35 3.63 9.57
C PRO A 45 4.03 4.31 9.93
N SER A 46 3.48 4.00 11.09
CA SER A 46 2.34 4.71 11.68
C SER A 46 2.78 5.35 13.00
N VAL A 47 2.35 6.58 13.26
CA VAL A 47 2.75 7.33 14.47
C VAL A 47 1.51 7.73 15.25
N ALA A 48 1.43 7.32 16.50
CA ALA A 48 0.32 7.64 17.38
C ALA A 48 0.75 7.57 18.86
N GLY A 49 0.21 8.45 19.71
CA GLY A 49 0.43 8.42 21.16
C GLY A 49 1.90 8.42 21.57
N GLY A 50 2.77 9.14 20.87
CA GLY A 50 4.21 9.18 21.15
C GLY A 50 4.96 7.91 20.76
N LYS A 51 4.37 7.04 19.94
CA LYS A 51 4.96 5.78 19.48
C LYS A 51 5.00 5.70 17.96
N VAL A 52 5.95 4.93 17.45
CA VAL A 52 6.09 4.58 16.02
C VAL A 52 5.92 3.09 15.88
N PHE A 53 5.01 2.69 15.01
CA PHE A 53 4.72 1.29 14.68
C PHE A 53 5.15 1.02 13.24
N VAL A 54 5.86 -0.09 13.01
CA VAL A 54 6.32 -0.46 11.68
C VAL A 54 6.41 -1.97 11.52
N GLY A 55 5.91 -2.48 10.41
CA GLY A 55 6.06 -3.86 9.98
C GLY A 55 7.35 -4.06 9.19
N GLY A 56 7.93 -5.24 9.25
CA GLY A 56 9.16 -5.56 8.53
C GLY A 56 9.45 -7.05 8.47
N LEU A 57 10.67 -7.35 8.10
CA LEU A 57 11.23 -8.69 8.03
C LEU A 57 12.49 -8.76 8.89
N ASP A 58 12.63 -9.81 9.70
CA ASP A 58 13.91 -10.18 10.31
C ASP A 58 14.28 -11.60 9.89
N ARG A 59 15.39 -11.73 9.15
CA ARG A 59 15.78 -12.98 8.48
C ARG A 59 14.65 -13.50 7.59
N ASP A 60 13.92 -14.52 8.05
CA ASP A 60 12.85 -15.19 7.32
C ASP A 60 11.47 -14.99 7.97
N GLU A 61 11.38 -14.14 8.99
CA GLU A 61 10.17 -13.98 9.79
C GLU A 61 9.63 -12.55 9.71
N GLY A 62 8.30 -12.44 9.58
CA GLY A 62 7.64 -11.15 9.68
C GLY A 62 7.72 -10.61 11.09
N ILE A 63 8.07 -9.34 11.23
CA ILE A 63 8.10 -8.65 12.51
C ILE A 63 7.20 -7.42 12.48
N PHE A 64 6.67 -7.06 13.64
CA PHE A 64 5.98 -5.80 13.85
C PHE A 64 6.51 -5.15 15.14
N VAL A 65 6.98 -3.91 15.04
CA VAL A 65 7.79 -3.29 16.09
C VAL A 65 7.20 -1.96 16.51
N CYS A 66 7.25 -1.68 17.81
CA CYS A 66 6.88 -0.41 18.41
C CYS A 66 8.11 0.28 19.01
N PHE A 67 8.26 1.56 18.67
CA PHE A 67 9.31 2.43 19.19
C PHE A 67 8.73 3.61 19.94
N ASP A 68 9.49 4.14 20.87
CA ASP A 68 9.31 5.47 21.41
C ASP A 68 9.65 6.50 20.31
N ALA A 69 8.72 7.40 20.00
CA ALA A 69 8.86 8.33 18.89
C ALA A 69 9.92 9.42 19.15
N ALA A 70 10.20 9.75 20.41
CA ALA A 70 11.18 10.76 20.76
C ALA A 70 12.62 10.24 20.70
N THR A 71 12.83 8.98 21.12
CA THR A 71 14.17 8.43 21.33
C THR A 71 14.58 7.34 20.35
N GLY A 72 13.63 6.73 19.63
CA GLY A 72 13.86 5.55 18.80
C GLY A 72 14.11 4.27 19.60
N LYS A 73 13.94 4.30 20.94
CA LYS A 73 14.05 3.11 21.76
C LYS A 73 12.94 2.13 21.40
N ARG A 74 13.32 0.85 21.10
CA ARG A 74 12.34 -0.22 20.91
C ARG A 74 11.61 -0.46 22.23
N LEU A 75 10.28 -0.39 22.20
CA LEU A 75 9.41 -0.66 23.35
C LEU A 75 9.01 -2.13 23.38
N TRP A 76 8.58 -2.66 22.24
CA TRP A 76 8.22 -4.08 22.09
C TRP A 76 8.26 -4.50 20.61
N GLN A 77 8.26 -5.81 20.41
CA GLN A 77 8.23 -6.46 19.11
C GLN A 77 7.28 -7.65 19.14
N TRP A 78 6.50 -7.79 18.07
CA TRP A 78 5.82 -9.02 17.70
C TRP A 78 6.58 -9.70 16.58
N GLN A 79 6.59 -11.03 16.59
CA GLN A 79 7.20 -11.86 15.58
C GLN A 79 6.18 -12.89 15.10
N ALA A 80 6.08 -13.07 13.78
CA ALA A 80 5.16 -14.04 13.21
C ALA A 80 5.54 -15.45 13.67
N PRO A 81 4.61 -16.22 14.28
CA PRO A 81 4.91 -17.60 14.65
C PRO A 81 5.15 -18.43 13.39
N PRO A 82 5.96 -19.50 13.47
CA PRO A 82 6.04 -20.50 12.41
C PRO A 82 4.64 -21.00 12.06
N ARG A 83 4.34 -21.12 10.77
CA ARG A 83 3.08 -21.66 10.31
C ARG A 83 3.35 -22.84 9.39
N GLU A 84 2.92 -24.04 9.80
CA GLU A 84 2.81 -25.16 8.90
C GLU A 84 1.54 -24.96 8.05
N VAL A 85 1.71 -24.88 6.74
CA VAL A 85 0.58 -24.88 5.81
C VAL A 85 0.31 -26.32 5.47
N PRO A 86 -0.83 -26.90 5.91
CA PRO A 86 -1.18 -28.27 5.54
C PRO A 86 -1.19 -28.43 4.02
N GLY A 87 -0.51 -29.46 3.55
CA GLY A 87 -0.19 -29.72 2.15
C GLY A 87 -1.31 -29.47 1.16
N THR A 88 -0.93 -29.08 -0.02
CA THR A 88 -1.68 -28.90 -1.27
C THR A 88 -1.85 -27.50 -1.80
N ILE A 89 -1.79 -26.51 -0.99
CA ILE A 89 -1.41 -25.22 -1.50
C ILE A 89 0.10 -25.35 -1.46
N ASP A 90 0.69 -25.86 -2.55
CA ASP A 90 2.14 -25.98 -2.70
C ASP A 90 2.74 -24.79 -2.00
N GLY A 91 3.49 -24.96 -0.93
CA GLY A 91 3.89 -23.93 0.05
C GLY A 91 4.37 -22.62 -0.56
N PHE A 92 4.26 -22.50 -1.83
CA PHE A 92 4.51 -21.43 -2.75
C PHE A 92 3.39 -20.39 -2.80
N SER A 93 2.15 -20.84 -2.79
CA SER A 93 1.03 -20.06 -3.27
C SER A 93 0.55 -19.00 -2.30
N ILE A 94 0.82 -19.15 -1.03
CA ILE A 94 0.36 -18.20 0.00
C ILE A 94 1.42 -17.12 0.27
N GLY A 95 2.46 -17.02 -0.57
CA GLY A 95 3.60 -16.18 -0.26
C GLY A 95 4.33 -16.64 1.01
N LEU A 96 3.92 -17.76 1.58
CA LEU A 96 4.42 -18.28 2.84
C LEU A 96 5.71 -19.06 2.68
N ALA A 97 5.98 -19.56 1.47
CA ALA A 97 7.16 -20.39 1.24
C ALA A 97 8.22 -19.77 0.35
N THR A 98 7.87 -18.82 -0.52
CA THR A 98 8.85 -18.24 -1.45
C THR A 98 9.09 -16.75 -1.34
N ILE A 99 8.12 -16.02 -0.79
CA ILE A 99 8.25 -14.57 -0.58
C ILE A 99 8.40 -14.21 0.90
N PRO A 100 8.13 -15.07 1.90
CA PRO A 100 8.37 -14.75 3.31
C PRO A 100 9.80 -14.30 3.55
N HIS A 101 10.74 -14.83 2.80
CA HIS A 101 12.16 -14.46 2.87
C HIS A 101 12.49 -13.06 2.33
N GLN A 102 11.51 -12.34 1.73
CA GLN A 102 11.78 -11.07 1.07
C GLN A 102 10.96 -9.88 1.57
N ILE A 103 9.77 -10.08 2.12
CA ILE A 103 8.81 -8.98 2.31
C ILE A 103 8.40 -8.76 3.77
N GLY A 104 8.14 -9.82 4.55
CA GLY A 104 7.67 -9.69 5.95
C GLY A 104 6.30 -9.02 6.08
N VAL A 105 6.08 -8.28 7.16
CA VAL A 105 4.85 -7.52 7.39
C VAL A 105 4.89 -6.22 6.58
N CYS A 106 4.03 -6.12 5.56
CA CYS A 106 3.93 -4.96 4.67
C CYS A 106 2.76 -4.01 5.01
N SER A 107 1.77 -4.49 5.75
CA SER A 107 0.63 -3.69 6.19
C SER A 107 1.06 -2.51 7.05
N SER A 108 0.51 -1.33 6.78
CA SER A 108 0.63 -0.19 7.68
C SER A 108 -0.40 -0.32 8.81
N ALA A 109 -0.01 0.06 10.01
CA ALA A 109 -0.90 -0.10 11.16
C ALA A 109 -1.97 0.98 11.22
N ALA A 110 -3.15 0.61 11.73
CA ALA A 110 -4.16 1.54 12.22
C ALA A 110 -4.13 1.52 13.76
N VAL A 111 -4.18 2.68 14.39
CA VAL A 111 -4.11 2.82 15.86
C VAL A 111 -5.35 3.54 16.37
N ASP A 112 -5.99 2.98 17.39
CA ASP A 112 -7.12 3.60 18.07
C ASP A 112 -7.06 3.32 19.58
N GLY A 113 -6.92 4.40 20.36
CA GLY A 113 -6.76 4.30 21.80
C GLY A 113 -5.56 3.45 22.20
N ASP A 114 -5.85 2.36 22.90
CA ASP A 114 -4.86 1.40 23.42
C ASP A 114 -4.66 0.18 22.49
N ARG A 115 -5.19 0.23 21.26
CA ARG A 115 -5.11 -0.86 20.28
C ARG A 115 -4.40 -0.45 19.01
N VAL A 116 -3.62 -1.40 18.47
CA VAL A 116 -3.00 -1.29 17.14
C VAL A 116 -3.37 -2.51 16.30
N TYR A 117 -3.76 -2.24 15.04
CA TYR A 117 -4.28 -3.24 14.10
C TYR A 117 -3.41 -3.27 12.86
N PHE A 118 -3.09 -4.45 12.35
CA PHE A 118 -2.37 -4.64 11.09
C PHE A 118 -2.65 -6.04 10.52
N VAL A 119 -2.32 -6.25 9.26
CA VAL A 119 -2.35 -7.58 8.64
C VAL A 119 -0.94 -8.16 8.66
N SER A 120 -0.81 -9.36 9.21
CA SER A 120 0.47 -10.08 9.28
C SER A 120 0.86 -10.65 7.91
N ASN A 121 2.13 -10.98 7.74
CA ASN A 121 2.58 -11.73 6.55
C ASN A 121 2.07 -13.18 6.51
N ARG A 122 1.29 -13.59 7.51
CA ARG A 122 0.61 -14.90 7.59
C ARG A 122 -0.88 -14.80 7.21
N CYS A 123 -1.31 -13.65 6.69
CA CYS A 123 -2.71 -13.36 6.37
C CYS A 123 -3.64 -13.34 7.60
N ASP A 124 -3.10 -12.97 8.76
CA ASP A 124 -3.88 -12.76 9.97
C ASP A 124 -4.16 -11.26 10.13
N LEU A 125 -5.38 -10.90 10.44
CA LEU A 125 -5.68 -9.59 10.99
C LEU A 125 -5.40 -9.61 12.48
N MET A 126 -4.47 -8.78 12.92
CA MET A 126 -3.94 -8.73 14.27
C MET A 126 -4.47 -7.51 15.03
N CYS A 127 -4.77 -7.69 16.31
CA CYS A 127 -4.97 -6.62 17.28
C CYS A 127 -3.97 -6.80 18.42
N LEU A 128 -3.11 -5.80 18.62
CA LEU A 128 -2.17 -5.78 19.72
C LEU A 128 -2.47 -4.63 20.69
N ASP A 129 -2.02 -4.79 21.92
CA ASP A 129 -2.02 -3.73 22.92
C ASP A 129 -0.87 -2.75 22.63
N VAL A 130 -1.17 -1.45 22.57
CA VAL A 130 -0.18 -0.38 22.31
C VAL A 130 0.89 -0.31 23.40
N ALA A 131 0.57 -0.72 24.64
CA ALA A 131 1.54 -0.75 25.73
C ALA A 131 2.49 -1.96 25.69
N GLY A 132 2.12 -3.03 24.96
CA GLY A 132 2.85 -4.30 24.97
C GLY A 132 2.59 -5.11 26.26
N GLN A 133 3.47 -6.08 26.55
CA GLN A 133 3.41 -6.82 27.81
C GLN A 133 4.05 -5.99 28.94
N SER A 134 3.28 -5.70 29.98
CA SER A 134 3.68 -4.78 31.04
C SER A 134 4.42 -5.42 32.22
N ALA A 135 4.77 -6.71 32.17
CA ALA A 135 5.22 -7.43 33.36
C ALA A 135 6.72 -7.28 33.67
N GLU A 136 7.58 -6.97 32.68
CA GLU A 136 9.02 -6.80 32.89
C GLU A 136 9.60 -5.74 31.95
N PRO A 137 10.48 -4.84 32.45
CA PRO A 137 11.05 -3.75 31.64
C PRO A 137 11.89 -4.19 30.44
N ASP A 138 12.37 -5.43 30.44
CA ASP A 138 13.26 -5.98 29.40
C ASP A 138 12.58 -6.96 28.45
N ALA A 139 11.32 -7.33 28.67
CA ALA A 139 10.66 -8.36 27.87
C ALA A 139 10.38 -7.92 26.43
N GLY A 140 10.15 -6.63 26.17
CA GLY A 140 10.05 -6.06 24.80
C GLY A 140 9.10 -6.82 23.86
N GLN A 141 8.12 -7.58 24.39
CA GLN A 141 7.20 -8.38 23.61
C GLN A 141 5.84 -7.70 23.47
N ALA A 142 5.23 -7.89 22.30
CA ALA A 142 3.89 -7.44 22.07
C ALA A 142 2.88 -8.30 22.84
N ARG A 143 1.78 -7.67 23.26
CA ARG A 143 0.61 -8.36 23.80
C ARG A 143 -0.45 -8.49 22.71
N VAL A 144 -0.71 -9.71 22.27
CA VAL A 144 -1.80 -10.01 21.35
C VAL A 144 -3.13 -9.95 22.12
N VAL A 145 -4.09 -9.18 21.61
CA VAL A 145 -5.44 -9.06 22.16
C VAL A 145 -6.35 -10.05 21.47
N TRP A 146 -6.35 -10.06 20.14
CA TRP A 146 -7.04 -11.03 19.32
C TRP A 146 -6.37 -11.18 17.95
N THR A 147 -6.67 -12.28 17.28
CA THR A 147 -6.24 -12.61 15.92
C THR A 147 -7.41 -13.16 15.13
N TYR A 148 -7.56 -12.72 13.88
CA TYR A 148 -8.51 -13.27 12.92
C TYR A 148 -7.76 -13.89 11.76
N ASP A 149 -7.74 -15.21 11.67
CA ASP A 149 -7.07 -15.98 10.61
C ASP A 149 -7.93 -15.98 9.34
N MET A 150 -7.57 -15.15 8.36
CA MET A 150 -8.33 -15.04 7.11
C MET A 150 -8.16 -16.26 6.21
N LEU A 151 -7.06 -17.00 6.32
CA LEU A 151 -6.87 -18.24 5.55
C LEU A 151 -7.84 -19.32 6.00
N GLU A 152 -7.89 -19.60 7.30
CA GLU A 152 -8.73 -20.67 7.84
C GLU A 152 -10.20 -20.31 7.85
N GLN A 153 -10.53 -19.06 8.22
CA GLN A 153 -11.92 -18.68 8.43
C GLN A 153 -12.64 -18.27 7.14
N LEU A 154 -11.92 -17.80 6.13
CA LEU A 154 -12.50 -17.33 4.86
C LEU A 154 -12.08 -18.17 3.65
N GLY A 155 -11.07 -19.01 3.80
CA GLY A 155 -10.50 -19.78 2.69
C GLY A 155 -9.85 -18.90 1.63
N VAL A 156 -9.42 -17.69 1.97
CA VAL A 156 -8.74 -16.80 1.02
C VAL A 156 -7.40 -17.36 0.58
N PHE A 157 -6.95 -16.94 -0.59
CA PHE A 157 -5.68 -17.34 -1.18
C PHE A 157 -4.87 -16.09 -1.55
N PRO A 158 -4.09 -15.52 -0.63
CA PRO A 158 -3.32 -14.31 -0.94
C PRO A 158 -2.23 -14.59 -1.96
N CYS A 159 -2.15 -13.76 -2.98
CA CYS A 159 -1.07 -13.80 -3.95
C CYS A 159 0.07 -12.91 -3.51
N ASP A 160 1.28 -13.44 -3.45
CA ASP A 160 2.54 -12.78 -3.10
C ASP A 160 2.61 -12.21 -1.68
N ALA A 161 1.73 -11.32 -1.29
CA ALA A 161 1.76 -10.66 0.01
C ALA A 161 0.36 -10.39 0.57
N SER A 162 0.24 -10.46 1.90
CA SER A 162 -0.89 -9.95 2.66
C SER A 162 -0.51 -8.56 3.19
N ASN A 163 -0.87 -7.50 2.46
CA ASN A 163 -0.41 -6.14 2.75
C ASN A 163 -1.55 -5.12 2.95
N GLY A 164 -2.80 -5.56 2.92
CA GLY A 164 -3.96 -4.69 3.14
C GLY A 164 -3.83 -3.94 4.47
N SER A 165 -3.84 -2.61 4.43
CA SER A 165 -3.81 -1.79 5.65
C SER A 165 -5.24 -1.60 6.16
N PRO A 166 -5.52 -1.85 7.47
CA PRO A 166 -6.85 -1.71 8.03
C PRO A 166 -7.34 -0.25 8.03
N LEU A 167 -8.63 -0.04 7.74
CA LEU A 167 -9.31 1.24 7.86
C LEU A 167 -10.27 1.18 9.04
N ILE A 168 -10.12 2.09 10.01
CA ILE A 168 -11.01 2.20 11.17
C ILE A 168 -12.19 3.13 10.83
N VAL A 169 -13.42 2.65 11.07
CA VAL A 169 -14.65 3.44 10.96
C VAL A 169 -15.51 3.17 12.19
N GLY A 170 -15.48 4.04 13.18
CA GLY A 170 -16.13 3.80 14.47
C GLY A 170 -15.60 2.54 15.16
N ASP A 171 -16.45 1.56 15.42
CA ASP A 171 -16.08 0.27 16.00
C ASP A 171 -15.74 -0.81 14.97
N LEU A 172 -15.58 -0.44 13.71
CA LEU A 172 -15.39 -1.35 12.59
C LEU A 172 -14.00 -1.21 11.97
N LEU A 173 -13.45 -2.34 11.54
CA LEU A 173 -12.23 -2.41 10.72
C LEU A 173 -12.59 -2.97 9.34
N TYR A 174 -12.33 -2.20 8.29
CA TYR A 174 -12.39 -2.63 6.89
C TYR A 174 -11.02 -3.08 6.45
N VAL A 175 -10.93 -4.31 5.91
CA VAL A 175 -9.64 -4.95 5.59
C VAL A 175 -9.72 -5.69 4.27
N ALA A 176 -8.74 -5.43 3.38
CA ALA A 176 -8.57 -6.23 2.18
C ALA A 176 -7.96 -7.60 2.53
N THR A 177 -8.51 -8.67 1.95
CA THR A 177 -8.04 -10.04 2.22
C THR A 177 -6.82 -10.44 1.41
N CYS A 178 -6.46 -9.64 0.41
CA CYS A 178 -5.40 -9.94 -0.56
C CYS A 178 -5.62 -11.22 -1.38
N ASN A 179 -6.87 -11.73 -1.44
CA ASN A 179 -7.24 -12.91 -2.21
C ASN A 179 -6.79 -12.75 -3.68
N GLY A 180 -6.20 -13.78 -4.29
CA GLY A 180 -5.51 -13.62 -5.56
C GLY A 180 -5.46 -14.88 -6.42
N VAL A 181 -4.58 -14.86 -7.41
CA VAL A 181 -4.35 -15.96 -8.33
C VAL A 181 -3.21 -16.87 -7.84
N ASP A 182 -3.21 -18.13 -8.26
CA ASP A 182 -2.12 -19.06 -8.01
C ASP A 182 -0.95 -18.80 -8.97
N ARG A 183 0.18 -18.32 -8.43
CA ARG A 183 1.39 -18.06 -9.22
C ARG A 183 1.94 -19.28 -9.95
N ASN A 184 1.71 -20.49 -9.45
CA ASN A 184 2.18 -21.70 -10.13
C ASN A 184 1.50 -21.93 -11.47
N THR A 185 0.38 -21.26 -11.70
CA THR A 185 -0.28 -21.26 -13.02
C THR A 185 0.33 -20.24 -13.99
N PHE A 186 1.26 -19.43 -13.53
CA PHE A 186 2.05 -18.51 -14.34
C PHE A 186 3.15 -19.30 -15.07
N GLY A 187 2.99 -19.56 -16.34
CA GLY A 187 3.98 -20.31 -17.13
C GLY A 187 3.59 -21.75 -17.42
N ALA A 188 2.38 -22.17 -17.08
CA ALA A 188 1.82 -23.40 -17.62
C ALA A 188 1.82 -23.37 -19.15
N PRO A 189 2.08 -24.52 -19.82
CA PRO A 189 2.09 -24.60 -21.28
C PRO A 189 0.78 -24.05 -21.87
N ALA A 190 0.86 -23.43 -23.03
CA ALA A 190 -0.24 -22.71 -23.70
C ALA A 190 -1.55 -23.49 -23.89
N LYS A 191 -1.61 -24.75 -23.53
CA LYS A 191 -2.81 -25.60 -23.54
C LYS A 191 -3.62 -25.55 -22.26
N GLU A 192 -3.05 -25.07 -21.13
CA GLU A 192 -3.72 -24.85 -19.85
C GLU A 192 -3.80 -23.35 -19.55
N LYS A 193 -4.49 -22.61 -20.41
CA LYS A 193 -4.52 -21.14 -20.40
C LYS A 193 -5.48 -20.53 -19.37
N GLU A 194 -6.05 -21.30 -18.48
CA GLU A 194 -6.96 -20.78 -17.47
C GLU A 194 -6.20 -20.33 -16.23
N ARG A 195 -6.37 -19.07 -15.85
CA ARG A 195 -5.95 -18.58 -14.55
C ARG A 195 -6.60 -19.42 -13.47
N LYS A 196 -5.81 -20.06 -12.65
CA LYS A 196 -6.35 -20.71 -11.48
C LYS A 196 -6.52 -19.69 -10.38
N ILE A 197 -7.77 -19.42 -10.04
CA ILE A 197 -8.15 -18.66 -8.84
C ILE A 197 -8.59 -19.70 -7.82
N PRO A 198 -7.74 -19.99 -6.80
CA PRO A 198 -8.03 -21.07 -5.87
C PRO A 198 -9.27 -20.81 -5.02
N ALA A 199 -9.53 -19.55 -4.71
CA ALA A 199 -10.65 -19.12 -3.85
C ALA A 199 -11.58 -18.12 -4.56
N PRO A 200 -12.28 -18.52 -5.65
CA PRO A 200 -13.06 -17.57 -6.47
C PRO A 200 -14.29 -17.00 -5.77
N HIS A 201 -14.71 -17.58 -4.65
CA HIS A 201 -15.88 -17.17 -3.88
C HIS A 201 -15.51 -16.55 -2.51
N ALA A 202 -14.21 -16.51 -2.18
CA ALA A 202 -13.78 -15.86 -0.96
C ALA A 202 -13.92 -14.33 -1.08
N PRO A 203 -14.24 -13.64 0.03
CA PRO A 203 -14.42 -12.18 0.00
C PRO A 203 -13.11 -11.46 -0.28
N ASN A 204 -13.21 -10.29 -0.88
CA ASN A 204 -12.07 -9.43 -1.21
C ASN A 204 -11.86 -8.34 -0.16
N LEU A 205 -12.97 -7.85 0.40
CA LEU A 205 -13.02 -6.87 1.47
C LEU A 205 -13.89 -7.40 2.59
N ILE A 206 -13.39 -7.39 3.81
CA ILE A 206 -14.12 -7.80 5.00
C ILE A 206 -14.27 -6.66 5.98
N VAL A 207 -15.23 -6.78 6.87
CA VAL A 207 -15.39 -5.90 8.03
C VAL A 207 -15.44 -6.74 9.28
N VAL A 208 -14.65 -6.34 10.28
CA VAL A 208 -14.68 -6.97 11.61
C VAL A 208 -15.00 -5.95 12.70
N ASP A 209 -15.59 -6.41 13.78
CA ASP A 209 -15.69 -5.63 15.01
C ASP A 209 -14.28 -5.46 15.61
N LYS A 210 -13.81 -4.21 15.76
CA LYS A 210 -12.44 -3.94 16.22
C LYS A 210 -12.19 -4.38 17.67
N ARG A 211 -13.24 -4.59 18.46
CA ARG A 211 -13.16 -4.94 19.89
C ARG A 211 -12.75 -6.38 20.13
N ASP A 212 -13.24 -7.30 19.30
CA ASP A 212 -13.07 -8.76 19.48
C ASP A 212 -12.61 -9.52 18.22
N GLY A 213 -12.51 -8.84 17.07
CA GLY A 213 -12.11 -9.43 15.80
C GLY A 213 -13.21 -10.24 15.10
N ARG A 214 -14.45 -10.21 15.56
CA ARG A 214 -15.59 -10.94 14.98
C ARG A 214 -15.92 -10.40 13.59
N LEU A 215 -16.01 -11.28 12.59
CA LEU A 215 -16.45 -10.93 11.24
C LEU A 215 -17.91 -10.43 11.27
N VAL A 216 -18.15 -9.25 10.69
CA VAL A 216 -19.47 -8.62 10.66
C VAL A 216 -19.97 -8.29 9.26
N ALA A 217 -19.08 -8.21 8.27
CA ALA A 217 -19.51 -8.08 6.88
C ALA A 217 -18.46 -8.59 5.90
N THR A 218 -18.93 -8.91 4.69
CA THR A 218 -18.10 -9.22 3.52
C THR A 218 -18.64 -8.51 2.29
N ASP A 219 -17.77 -8.24 1.30
CA ASP A 219 -18.19 -7.74 -0.01
C ASP A 219 -18.82 -8.85 -0.89
N GLU A 220 -19.47 -8.42 -1.98
CA GLU A 220 -19.93 -9.26 -3.09
C GLU A 220 -19.48 -8.68 -4.44
N ALA A 221 -18.46 -7.84 -4.44
CA ALA A 221 -17.94 -7.24 -5.66
C ALA A 221 -17.37 -8.34 -6.60
N PRO A 222 -17.62 -8.28 -7.92
CA PRO A 222 -17.23 -9.34 -8.86
C PRO A 222 -15.75 -9.29 -9.24
N ILE A 223 -14.88 -8.86 -8.32
CA ILE A 223 -13.43 -8.65 -8.56
C ILE A 223 -12.76 -9.89 -9.13
N MET A 224 -13.12 -11.07 -8.58
CA MET A 224 -12.47 -12.32 -8.97
C MET A 224 -12.72 -12.70 -10.44
N GLN A 225 -13.79 -12.19 -11.06
CA GLN A 225 -14.09 -12.45 -12.49
C GLN A 225 -13.11 -11.75 -13.42
N GLY A 226 -12.59 -10.58 -13.00
CA GLY A 226 -11.63 -9.76 -13.75
C GLY A 226 -10.22 -9.74 -13.17
N LEU A 227 -9.97 -10.47 -12.09
CA LEU A 227 -8.72 -10.42 -11.35
C LEU A 227 -7.52 -10.76 -12.23
N LEU A 228 -6.49 -9.93 -12.16
CA LEU A 228 -5.27 -10.08 -12.94
C LEU A 228 -4.19 -10.84 -12.18
N HIS A 229 -3.97 -10.47 -10.92
CA HIS A 229 -2.88 -11.00 -10.10
C HIS A 229 -3.28 -11.07 -8.62
N GLY A 230 -3.01 -10.02 -7.84
CA GLY A 230 -3.37 -9.93 -6.45
C GLY A 230 -4.26 -8.73 -6.17
N GLN A 231 -4.58 -8.53 -4.90
CA GLN A 231 -5.36 -7.40 -4.44
C GLN A 231 -4.62 -6.71 -3.30
N TRP A 232 -3.89 -5.65 -3.62
CA TRP A 232 -2.97 -5.00 -2.70
C TRP A 232 -3.36 -3.57 -2.35
N SER A 233 -4.49 -3.08 -2.86
CA SER A 233 -5.05 -1.80 -2.47
C SER A 233 -5.57 -1.85 -1.02
N SER A 234 -5.55 -0.71 -0.34
CA SER A 234 -6.17 -0.56 0.97
C SER A 234 -7.47 0.23 0.84
N PRO A 235 -8.48 -0.02 1.70
CA PRO A 235 -9.70 0.77 1.69
C PRO A 235 -9.45 2.20 2.19
N SER A 236 -10.26 3.15 1.70
CA SER A 236 -10.29 4.53 2.16
C SER A 236 -11.72 5.02 2.42
N LEU A 237 -11.86 6.15 3.09
CA LEU A 237 -13.15 6.66 3.56
C LEU A 237 -13.44 8.04 2.97
N GLY A 238 -14.72 8.31 2.68
CA GLY A 238 -15.18 9.64 2.35
C GLY A 238 -16.63 9.86 2.70
N ARG A 239 -17.02 11.11 2.94
CA ARG A 239 -18.41 11.51 3.17
C ARG A 239 -18.97 12.22 1.93
N VAL A 240 -20.01 11.63 1.33
CA VAL A 240 -20.68 12.09 0.12
C VAL A 240 -22.13 12.43 0.47
N GLY A 241 -22.44 13.71 0.64
CA GLY A 241 -23.72 14.15 1.21
C GLY A 241 -23.89 13.58 2.63
N ASP A 242 -24.99 12.87 2.87
CA ASP A 242 -25.28 12.25 4.16
C ASP A 242 -24.72 10.82 4.29
N ARG A 243 -24.15 10.26 3.22
CA ARG A 243 -23.59 8.90 3.21
C ARG A 243 -22.10 8.91 3.50
N THR A 244 -21.66 7.96 4.30
CA THR A 244 -20.24 7.60 4.46
C THR A 244 -19.96 6.43 3.54
N LEU A 245 -18.96 6.57 2.67
CA LEU A 245 -18.57 5.55 1.69
C LEU A 245 -17.16 5.05 1.96
N VAL A 246 -16.97 3.75 1.76
CA VAL A 246 -15.66 3.11 1.74
C VAL A 246 -15.30 2.84 0.29
N PHE A 247 -14.15 3.35 -0.15
CA PHE A 247 -13.62 3.15 -1.51
C PHE A 247 -12.56 2.08 -1.49
N TYR A 248 -12.61 1.20 -2.48
CA TYR A 248 -11.66 0.10 -2.61
C TYR A 248 -11.26 -0.11 -4.08
N GLY A 249 -9.96 -0.28 -4.31
CA GLY A 249 -9.41 -0.58 -5.62
C GLY A 249 -9.26 -2.08 -5.83
N GLY A 250 -9.97 -2.63 -6.82
CA GLY A 250 -9.88 -4.04 -7.15
C GLY A 250 -8.67 -4.38 -8.00
N GLY A 251 -8.16 -5.61 -7.83
CA GLY A 251 -7.13 -6.19 -8.71
C GLY A 251 -7.62 -6.47 -10.14
N ASP A 252 -8.90 -6.27 -10.39
CA ASP A 252 -9.53 -6.26 -11.73
C ASP A 252 -9.45 -4.90 -12.44
N GLY A 253 -8.92 -3.88 -11.77
CA GLY A 253 -8.81 -2.52 -12.28
C GLY A 253 -10.07 -1.68 -12.10
N VAL A 254 -11.04 -2.13 -11.30
CA VAL A 254 -12.28 -1.43 -11.00
C VAL A 254 -12.21 -0.80 -9.60
N CYS A 255 -12.59 0.46 -9.49
CA CYS A 255 -12.79 1.13 -8.21
C CYS A 255 -14.24 0.92 -7.74
N TYR A 256 -14.40 0.43 -6.52
CA TYR A 256 -15.68 0.18 -5.88
C TYR A 256 -15.93 1.16 -4.75
N ALA A 257 -17.17 1.57 -4.58
CA ALA A 257 -17.64 2.30 -3.40
C ALA A 257 -18.71 1.50 -2.69
N PHE A 258 -18.50 1.26 -1.42
CA PHE A 258 -19.44 0.57 -0.54
C PHE A 258 -20.03 1.56 0.45
N GLU A 259 -21.29 1.34 0.82
CA GLU A 259 -21.90 2.08 1.93
C GLU A 259 -21.27 1.60 3.25
N ALA A 260 -20.69 2.53 4.01
CA ALA A 260 -20.11 2.19 5.30
C ALA A 260 -21.22 1.78 6.28
N LEU A 261 -20.96 0.74 7.07
CA LEU A 261 -21.89 0.34 8.11
C LEU A 261 -21.96 1.41 9.20
N ALA A 262 -23.17 1.76 9.62
CA ALA A 262 -23.40 2.77 10.65
C ALA A 262 -23.09 2.27 12.07
N SER A 263 -23.12 0.97 12.29
CA SER A 263 -22.85 0.30 13.56
C SER A 263 -22.44 -1.15 13.32
N VAL A 264 -21.97 -1.81 14.37
CA VAL A 264 -21.67 -3.24 14.34
C VAL A 264 -22.96 -4.04 14.24
N PRO A 265 -23.20 -4.83 13.18
CA PRO A 265 -24.39 -5.65 13.06
C PRO A 265 -24.32 -6.88 14.00
N GLU A 266 -25.49 -7.35 14.44
CA GLU A 266 -25.61 -8.55 15.29
C GLU A 266 -25.20 -9.83 14.54
N GLN A 267 -25.55 -9.91 13.26
CA GLN A 267 -25.21 -11.02 12.36
C GLN A 267 -24.41 -10.50 11.16
N PRO A 268 -23.53 -11.30 10.58
CA PRO A 268 -22.79 -10.90 9.39
C PRO A 268 -23.70 -10.50 8.23
N VAL A 269 -23.39 -9.37 7.60
CA VAL A 269 -24.13 -8.81 6.47
C VAL A 269 -23.28 -8.73 5.22
N ARG A 270 -23.92 -8.44 4.06
CA ARG A 270 -23.21 -8.10 2.82
C ARG A 270 -23.07 -6.59 2.69
N LEU A 271 -21.86 -6.14 2.34
CA LEU A 271 -21.62 -4.73 2.06
C LEU A 271 -22.39 -4.32 0.81
N LYS A 272 -23.17 -3.25 0.92
CA LYS A 272 -23.90 -2.69 -0.21
C LYS A 272 -22.94 -1.90 -1.11
N THR A 273 -22.76 -2.36 -2.34
CA THR A 273 -22.06 -1.60 -3.38
C THR A 273 -22.95 -0.43 -3.79
N VAL A 274 -22.41 0.78 -3.72
CA VAL A 274 -23.08 2.02 -4.15
C VAL A 274 -22.80 2.29 -5.61
N TRP A 275 -21.53 2.21 -6.00
CA TRP A 275 -21.11 2.33 -7.38
C TRP A 275 -19.82 1.58 -7.68
N SER A 276 -19.57 1.33 -8.96
CA SER A 276 -18.30 0.85 -9.50
C SER A 276 -17.86 1.72 -10.68
N TYR A 277 -16.54 1.84 -10.88
CA TYR A 277 -15.95 2.55 -11.99
C TYR A 277 -14.77 1.77 -12.54
N ASP A 278 -14.85 1.33 -13.80
CA ASP A 278 -13.75 0.67 -14.50
C ASP A 278 -12.67 1.70 -14.87
N CYS A 279 -11.53 1.59 -14.19
CA CYS A 279 -10.38 2.49 -14.37
C CYS A 279 -9.48 2.09 -15.55
N ILE A 280 -9.77 0.98 -16.24
CA ILE A 280 -8.95 0.54 -17.38
C ILE A 280 -9.41 1.26 -18.63
N PRO A 281 -8.61 2.17 -19.23
CA PRO A 281 -8.97 2.83 -20.47
C PRO A 281 -9.28 1.80 -21.57
N PRO A 282 -10.31 2.03 -22.42
CA PRO A 282 -10.69 1.08 -23.47
C PRO A 282 -9.54 0.66 -24.39
N GLU A 283 -8.63 1.58 -24.68
CA GLU A 283 -7.45 1.36 -25.51
C GLU A 283 -6.36 0.49 -24.83
N TYR A 284 -6.46 0.26 -23.51
CA TYR A 284 -5.60 -0.69 -22.79
C TYR A 284 -6.19 -2.11 -22.81
N LYS A 285 -7.46 -2.24 -23.20
CA LYS A 285 -8.16 -3.51 -23.44
C LYS A 285 -7.98 -3.91 -24.91
N ALA A 286 -6.74 -4.14 -25.39
CA ALA A 286 -6.48 -4.43 -26.79
C ALA A 286 -7.20 -5.70 -27.29
N PRO A 287 -7.54 -5.78 -28.61
CA PRO A 287 -7.99 -7.02 -29.22
C PRO A 287 -6.94 -8.13 -29.01
N GLY A 288 -7.34 -9.26 -28.48
CA GLY A 288 -6.43 -10.33 -28.11
C GLY A 288 -6.12 -10.39 -26.61
N ASP A 289 -6.87 -9.69 -25.79
CA ASP A 289 -6.77 -9.73 -24.31
C ASP A 289 -6.85 -11.16 -23.71
N GLY A 290 -7.29 -12.15 -24.47
CA GLY A 290 -7.16 -13.56 -24.09
C GLY A 290 -5.70 -14.04 -23.98
N ASP A 291 -4.78 -13.39 -24.68
CA ASP A 291 -3.35 -13.72 -24.65
C ASP A 291 -2.56 -12.92 -23.62
N TRP A 292 -3.10 -11.82 -23.09
CA TRP A 292 -2.40 -10.99 -22.10
C TRP A 292 -2.07 -11.74 -20.81
N ILE A 293 -2.84 -12.76 -20.43
CA ILE A 293 -2.54 -13.62 -19.28
C ILE A 293 -1.21 -14.34 -19.45
N THR A 294 -0.98 -14.90 -20.64
CA THR A 294 0.29 -15.57 -20.96
C THR A 294 1.45 -14.59 -20.88
N HIS A 295 1.23 -13.35 -21.31
CA HIS A 295 2.25 -12.31 -21.28
C HIS A 295 2.50 -11.75 -19.87
N TYR A 296 1.45 -11.63 -19.07
CA TYR A 296 1.52 -11.19 -17.70
C TYR A 296 2.26 -12.21 -16.81
N CYS A 297 1.91 -13.49 -16.98
CA CYS A 297 2.42 -14.56 -16.13
C CYS A 297 3.85 -14.99 -16.44
N LEU A 298 4.31 -14.78 -17.65
CA LEU A 298 5.65 -15.23 -18.01
C LEU A 298 6.75 -14.31 -17.50
N GLY A 299 6.43 -13.09 -16.99
CA GLY A 299 7.42 -12.16 -16.40
C GLY A 299 8.71 -12.09 -17.23
N ASP A 300 8.69 -12.82 -18.31
CA ASP A 300 9.87 -13.24 -19.03
C ASP A 300 10.14 -12.21 -20.13
N ARG A 301 11.29 -11.60 -20.03
CA ARG A 301 11.90 -10.77 -21.08
C ARG A 301 11.94 -11.44 -22.46
N ARG A 302 11.49 -12.70 -22.58
CA ARG A 302 11.46 -13.51 -23.78
C ARG A 302 10.17 -13.43 -24.60
N VAL A 303 9.12 -12.77 -24.10
CA VAL A 303 7.87 -12.64 -24.85
C VAL A 303 7.97 -11.46 -25.84
N LYS A 304 8.50 -11.75 -27.00
CA LYS A 304 8.78 -10.78 -28.07
C LYS A 304 7.55 -10.08 -28.68
N GLY A 305 6.33 -10.46 -28.31
CA GLY A 305 5.11 -9.99 -28.97
C GLY A 305 4.31 -8.90 -28.25
N THR A 306 4.63 -8.62 -27.00
CA THR A 306 3.83 -7.75 -26.11
C THR A 306 4.46 -6.44 -25.72
N LEU A 307 5.74 -6.28 -26.01
CA LEU A 307 6.41 -5.00 -25.79
C LEU A 307 5.98 -4.06 -26.91
N ASN A 308 5.62 -2.83 -26.55
CA ASN A 308 5.50 -1.76 -27.52
C ASN A 308 6.83 -1.66 -28.28
N LYS A 309 6.80 -1.83 -29.60
CA LYS A 309 8.00 -1.85 -30.44
C LYS A 309 8.77 -0.53 -30.45
N HIS A 310 8.15 0.56 -29.97
CA HIS A 310 8.76 1.89 -29.97
C HIS A 310 9.50 2.25 -28.69
N ASP A 311 8.99 1.81 -27.52
CA ASP A 311 9.51 2.23 -26.20
C ASP A 311 9.81 1.07 -25.26
N GLY A 312 9.58 -0.18 -25.68
CA GLY A 312 9.84 -1.36 -24.84
C GLY A 312 8.88 -1.51 -23.63
N THR A 313 7.77 -0.78 -23.61
CA THR A 313 6.79 -0.86 -22.53
C THR A 313 5.79 -1.97 -22.77
N PHE A 314 5.28 -2.56 -21.67
CA PHE A 314 4.20 -3.54 -21.77
C PHE A 314 2.87 -2.85 -22.09
N VAL A 315 2.10 -3.43 -23.00
CA VAL A 315 0.73 -3.06 -23.29
C VAL A 315 -0.21 -4.06 -22.58
N GLY A 316 -1.31 -3.60 -22.02
CA GLY A 316 -2.32 -4.46 -21.43
C GLY A 316 -2.99 -3.85 -20.20
N ARG A 317 -3.91 -4.63 -19.62
CA ARG A 317 -4.74 -4.19 -18.51
C ARG A 317 -3.89 -3.87 -17.27
N CYS A 318 -4.42 -2.95 -16.47
CA CYS A 318 -3.86 -2.57 -15.18
C CYS A 318 -4.74 -3.11 -14.05
N GLU A 319 -4.22 -3.05 -12.85
CA GLU A 319 -4.89 -3.31 -11.58
C GLU A 319 -4.79 -2.06 -10.70
N ILE A 320 -5.56 -1.98 -9.64
CA ILE A 320 -5.47 -0.89 -8.68
C ILE A 320 -4.72 -1.41 -7.46
N ILE A 321 -3.48 -0.95 -7.29
CA ILE A 321 -2.64 -1.23 -6.11
C ILE A 321 -2.65 -0.03 -5.16
N ALA A 322 -2.66 1.17 -5.73
CA ALA A 322 -2.77 2.41 -4.98
C ALA A 322 -4.08 2.48 -4.19
N THR A 323 -4.05 3.08 -3.00
CA THR A 323 -5.27 3.36 -2.24
C THR A 323 -6.06 4.49 -2.92
N PRO A 324 -7.38 4.34 -3.20
CA PRO A 324 -8.22 5.43 -3.66
C PRO A 324 -8.20 6.61 -2.68
N VAL A 325 -8.11 7.84 -3.16
CA VAL A 325 -8.07 9.05 -2.32
C VAL A 325 -9.32 9.88 -2.52
N PHE A 326 -10.08 10.13 -1.45
CA PHE A 326 -11.27 10.96 -1.48
C PHE A 326 -10.97 12.39 -1.02
N VAL A 327 -11.33 13.37 -1.85
CA VAL A 327 -11.28 14.80 -1.52
C VAL A 327 -12.46 15.52 -2.21
N ASN A 328 -13.27 16.24 -1.45
CA ASN A 328 -14.32 17.13 -1.99
C ASN A 328 -15.26 16.45 -3.01
N ASN A 329 -15.86 15.32 -2.66
CA ASN A 329 -16.73 14.51 -3.55
C ASN A 329 -16.03 13.95 -4.79
N ARG A 330 -14.70 13.91 -4.84
CA ARG A 330 -13.91 13.30 -5.89
C ARG A 330 -13.11 12.14 -5.34
N VAL A 331 -12.99 11.08 -6.13
CA VAL A 331 -12.11 9.95 -5.84
C VAL A 331 -11.00 9.92 -6.88
N TYR A 332 -9.75 9.97 -6.41
CA TYR A 332 -8.57 9.89 -7.25
C TYR A 332 -8.02 8.47 -7.20
N VAL A 333 -7.90 7.84 -8.36
CA VAL A 333 -7.47 6.44 -8.49
C VAL A 333 -6.37 6.33 -9.53
N ALA A 334 -5.20 5.90 -9.10
CA ALA A 334 -4.09 5.60 -9.99
C ALA A 334 -4.04 4.10 -10.29
N ILE A 335 -3.80 3.74 -11.54
CA ILE A 335 -3.72 2.35 -11.99
C ILE A 335 -2.31 1.96 -12.39
N GLY A 336 -1.97 0.70 -12.18
CA GLY A 336 -0.67 0.15 -12.49
C GLY A 336 -0.64 -1.37 -12.48
N ARG A 337 0.52 -1.92 -12.18
CA ARG A 337 0.78 -3.35 -12.02
C ARG A 337 1.92 -3.57 -11.05
N ASP A 338 2.08 -4.81 -10.60
CA ASP A 338 3.29 -5.25 -9.89
C ASP A 338 4.55 -4.82 -10.66
N PRO A 339 5.50 -4.14 -10.01
CA PRO A 339 6.74 -3.67 -10.64
C PRO A 339 7.58 -4.78 -11.28
N ALA A 340 7.51 -6.01 -10.78
CA ALA A 340 8.20 -7.15 -11.36
C ALA A 340 7.78 -7.43 -12.82
N HIS A 341 6.61 -6.93 -13.25
CA HIS A 341 6.12 -7.02 -14.61
C HIS A 341 6.54 -5.85 -15.51
N GLY A 342 7.47 -5.02 -15.05
CA GLY A 342 8.11 -3.96 -15.82
C GLY A 342 7.25 -2.71 -16.01
N ARG A 343 7.79 -1.77 -16.81
CA ARG A 343 7.14 -0.51 -17.17
C ARG A 343 5.98 -0.75 -18.12
N GLY A 344 5.03 0.17 -18.11
CA GLY A 344 3.88 0.12 -19.01
C GLY A 344 2.96 1.32 -18.79
N ARG A 345 1.92 1.44 -19.58
CA ARG A 345 0.96 2.53 -19.44
C ARG A 345 0.17 2.40 -18.17
N GLY A 346 0.15 3.47 -17.38
CA GLY A 346 -0.77 3.69 -16.28
C GLY A 346 -1.74 4.82 -16.60
N ALA A 347 -2.58 5.16 -15.65
CA ALA A 347 -3.45 6.34 -15.71
C ALA A 347 -3.82 6.79 -14.31
N LEU A 348 -4.19 8.06 -14.19
CA LEU A 348 -4.81 8.61 -12.99
C LEU A 348 -6.21 9.12 -13.35
N HIS A 349 -7.20 8.66 -12.60
CA HIS A 349 -8.60 9.04 -12.75
C HIS A 349 -9.04 9.96 -11.63
N CYS A 350 -9.83 10.97 -11.95
CA CYS A 350 -10.64 11.73 -11.02
C CYS A 350 -12.10 11.40 -11.29
N ILE A 351 -12.79 10.85 -10.31
CA ILE A 351 -14.12 10.26 -10.40
C ILE A 351 -15.07 11.04 -9.50
N ASP A 352 -16.28 11.33 -9.96
CA ASP A 352 -17.34 11.89 -9.14
C ASP A 352 -17.92 10.83 -8.20
N ALA A 353 -17.72 11.03 -6.90
CA ALA A 353 -18.13 10.06 -5.88
C ALA A 353 -19.65 9.97 -5.67
N ARG A 354 -20.46 10.86 -6.28
CA ARG A 354 -21.91 10.99 -6.03
C ARG A 354 -22.76 10.01 -6.83
N GLY A 355 -22.15 9.23 -7.72
CA GLY A 355 -22.86 8.30 -8.60
C GLY A 355 -23.53 7.12 -7.91
N GLN A 356 -24.23 6.29 -8.71
CA GLN A 356 -24.84 5.02 -8.30
C GLN A 356 -24.76 4.01 -9.44
N GLY A 357 -24.59 2.72 -9.13
CA GLY A 357 -24.46 1.64 -10.09
C GLY A 357 -23.12 1.70 -10.84
N ASP A 358 -23.09 1.22 -12.07
CA ASP A 358 -21.90 1.38 -12.93
C ASP A 358 -21.83 2.81 -13.44
N ILE A 359 -20.86 3.57 -12.96
CA ILE A 359 -20.63 4.96 -13.32
C ILE A 359 -19.50 5.17 -14.32
N THR A 360 -19.01 4.12 -14.95
CA THR A 360 -17.87 4.17 -15.88
C THR A 360 -18.09 5.18 -17.00
N ALA A 361 -19.29 5.23 -17.57
CA ALA A 361 -19.62 6.16 -18.65
C ALA A 361 -19.81 7.63 -18.23
N GLY A 362 -20.30 7.86 -17.00
CA GLY A 362 -20.73 9.19 -16.55
C GLY A 362 -19.99 9.77 -15.34
N GLY A 363 -19.25 8.95 -14.60
CA GLY A 363 -18.57 9.35 -13.37
C GLY A 363 -17.19 10.00 -13.57
N LYS A 364 -16.68 10.00 -14.79
CA LYS A 364 -15.37 10.59 -15.11
C LYS A 364 -15.43 12.12 -15.04
N ILE A 365 -14.62 12.72 -14.15
CA ILE A 365 -14.33 14.15 -14.19
C ILE A 365 -13.21 14.40 -15.18
N TRP A 366 -12.07 13.75 -15.00
CA TRP A 366 -10.95 13.73 -15.94
C TRP A 366 -10.10 12.45 -15.79
N THR A 367 -9.29 12.16 -16.80
CA THR A 367 -8.29 11.10 -16.80
C THR A 367 -6.99 11.62 -17.37
N TYR A 368 -5.89 11.36 -16.67
CA TYR A 368 -4.53 11.67 -17.12
C TYR A 368 -3.80 10.36 -17.48
N GLN A 369 -3.35 10.25 -18.73
CA GLN A 369 -2.68 9.06 -19.30
C GLN A 369 -1.19 9.27 -19.55
N GLY A 370 -0.61 10.39 -19.10
CA GLY A 370 0.83 10.64 -19.17
C GLY A 370 1.66 9.90 -18.12
N LEU A 371 1.03 9.01 -17.38
CA LEU A 371 1.61 8.26 -16.27
C LEU A 371 2.05 6.86 -16.74
N ASP A 372 3.23 6.40 -16.34
CA ASP A 372 3.53 4.97 -16.34
C ASP A 372 2.71 4.24 -15.27
N ARG A 373 2.74 2.91 -15.26
CA ARG A 373 2.16 2.11 -14.19
C ARG A 373 2.61 2.62 -12.83
N THR A 374 1.71 2.61 -11.86
CA THR A 374 2.02 3.10 -10.52
C THR A 374 1.38 2.27 -9.41
N LEU A 375 2.06 2.23 -8.26
CA LEU A 375 1.54 1.76 -6.99
C LEU A 375 1.30 2.94 -6.05
N SER A 376 1.73 4.14 -6.45
CA SER A 376 1.72 5.33 -5.60
C SER A 376 0.30 5.84 -5.37
N THR A 377 -0.09 5.93 -4.12
CA THR A 377 -1.26 6.68 -3.69
C THR A 377 -1.01 8.17 -3.88
N VAL A 378 -1.93 8.88 -4.49
CA VAL A 378 -1.78 10.29 -4.80
C VAL A 378 -1.79 11.17 -3.55
N SER A 379 -1.18 12.36 -3.65
CA SER A 379 -1.34 13.43 -2.67
C SER A 379 -2.12 14.57 -3.31
N VAL A 380 -3.25 14.96 -2.72
CA VAL A 380 -4.10 16.05 -3.22
C VAL A 380 -4.09 17.18 -2.20
N ALA A 381 -3.52 18.32 -2.56
CA ALA A 381 -3.41 19.49 -1.68
C ALA A 381 -3.39 20.77 -2.50
N ASP A 382 -4.03 21.82 -1.99
CA ASP A 382 -3.99 23.20 -2.50
C ASP A 382 -4.29 23.29 -4.01
N GLY A 383 -5.28 22.51 -4.48
CA GLY A 383 -5.69 22.50 -5.90
C GLY A 383 -4.74 21.73 -6.83
N LEU A 384 -3.80 20.96 -6.26
CA LEU A 384 -2.81 20.18 -7.00
C LEU A 384 -2.85 18.71 -6.62
N VAL A 385 -2.51 17.85 -7.58
CA VAL A 385 -2.34 16.40 -7.40
C VAL A 385 -0.90 16.03 -7.70
N TYR A 386 -0.28 15.33 -6.77
CA TYR A 386 1.07 14.79 -6.93
C TYR A 386 1.00 13.27 -6.96
N VAL A 387 1.61 12.67 -7.97
CA VAL A 387 1.67 11.20 -8.14
C VAL A 387 3.00 10.80 -8.75
N SER A 388 3.59 9.72 -8.26
CA SER A 388 4.80 9.13 -8.86
C SER A 388 4.48 7.86 -9.62
N ASP A 389 5.24 7.54 -10.64
CA ASP A 389 5.14 6.29 -11.38
C ASP A 389 6.35 5.37 -11.15
N VAL A 390 6.22 4.08 -11.49
CA VAL A 390 7.30 3.09 -11.33
C VAL A 390 8.57 3.49 -12.09
N GLY A 391 8.44 4.25 -13.18
CA GLY A 391 9.60 4.78 -13.92
C GLY A 391 10.39 5.84 -13.17
N GLY A 392 9.88 6.32 -12.02
CA GLY A 392 10.56 7.30 -11.15
C GLY A 392 10.25 8.74 -11.51
N ARG A 393 9.17 8.99 -12.22
CA ARG A 393 8.72 10.34 -12.53
C ARG A 393 7.67 10.81 -11.52
N LEU A 394 7.85 12.01 -11.02
CA LEU A 394 6.85 12.73 -10.21
C LEU A 394 6.10 13.69 -11.10
N HIS A 395 4.78 13.60 -11.11
CA HIS A 395 3.88 14.44 -11.88
C HIS A 395 3.12 15.39 -10.95
N CYS A 396 2.98 16.64 -11.36
CA CYS A 396 2.11 17.63 -10.72
C CYS A 396 0.99 18.02 -11.66
N LEU A 397 -0.24 17.83 -11.21
CA LEU A 397 -1.44 18.09 -12.01
C LEU A 397 -2.34 19.11 -11.31
N ASP A 398 -3.15 19.78 -12.09
CA ASP A 398 -4.31 20.55 -11.62
C ASP A 398 -5.40 19.60 -11.12
N ASP A 399 -5.93 19.80 -9.93
CA ASP A 399 -6.91 18.89 -9.34
C ASP A 399 -8.29 18.98 -9.99
N ALA A 400 -8.61 20.13 -10.58
CA ALA A 400 -9.90 20.35 -11.23
C ALA A 400 -9.98 19.78 -12.65
N THR A 401 -8.86 19.82 -13.40
CA THR A 401 -8.82 19.54 -14.83
C THR A 401 -7.96 18.36 -15.23
N GLY A 402 -7.03 17.92 -14.36
CA GLY A 402 -6.03 16.90 -14.69
C GLY A 402 -4.91 17.41 -15.61
N GLN A 403 -4.84 18.72 -15.87
CA GLN A 403 -3.75 19.29 -16.65
C GLN A 403 -2.42 19.13 -15.93
N CYS A 404 -1.43 18.56 -16.61
CA CYS A 404 -0.08 18.44 -16.07
C CYS A 404 0.64 19.79 -16.15
N TYR A 405 1.16 20.24 -15.00
CA TYR A 405 2.01 21.44 -14.92
C TYR A 405 3.47 21.12 -15.16
N TRP A 406 3.95 20.05 -14.53
CA TRP A 406 5.34 19.61 -14.69
C TRP A 406 5.52 18.12 -14.36
N ILE A 407 6.60 17.57 -14.88
CA ILE A 407 7.08 16.22 -14.60
C ILE A 407 8.55 16.34 -14.19
N HIS A 408 8.91 15.71 -13.07
CA HIS A 408 10.29 15.59 -12.63
C HIS A 408 10.73 14.13 -12.73
N ASP A 409 11.74 13.86 -13.55
CA ASP A 409 12.35 12.54 -13.69
C ASP A 409 13.51 12.40 -12.70
N THR A 410 13.42 11.40 -11.81
CA THR A 410 14.45 11.15 -10.79
C THR A 410 15.53 10.18 -11.26
N ASP A 411 15.35 9.56 -12.43
CA ASP A 411 16.18 8.44 -12.91
C ASP A 411 16.31 7.31 -11.85
N CYS A 412 15.23 7.09 -11.10
CA CYS A 412 15.17 6.13 -10.00
C CYS A 412 13.78 5.52 -9.92
N GLU A 413 13.68 4.22 -9.86
CA GLU A 413 12.41 3.53 -9.64
C GLU A 413 11.75 3.95 -8.30
N THR A 414 10.42 4.03 -8.27
CA THR A 414 9.65 4.29 -7.04
C THR A 414 8.47 3.32 -6.89
N TRP A 415 8.22 2.90 -5.65
CA TRP A 415 7.08 2.07 -5.25
C TRP A 415 6.21 2.78 -4.21
N GLY A 416 6.82 3.60 -3.39
CA GLY A 416 6.12 4.29 -2.31
C GLY A 416 5.28 5.48 -2.80
N SER A 417 4.39 5.92 -1.94
CA SER A 417 3.51 7.04 -2.19
C SER A 417 4.16 8.37 -1.85
N THR A 418 3.73 9.43 -2.53
CA THR A 418 4.16 10.79 -2.20
C THR A 418 3.56 11.25 -0.88
N LEU A 419 4.29 12.11 -0.17
CA LEU A 419 3.80 12.84 0.99
C LEU A 419 3.91 14.34 0.73
N VAL A 420 2.80 15.07 0.90
CA VAL A 420 2.77 16.54 0.88
C VAL A 420 2.66 17.06 2.30
N ALA A 421 3.63 17.85 2.73
CA ALA A 421 3.63 18.52 4.01
C ALA A 421 4.57 19.74 3.98
N ASP A 422 4.23 20.79 4.73
CA ASP A 422 5.06 21.99 4.91
C ASP A 422 5.52 22.65 3.61
N GLY A 423 4.64 22.73 2.61
CA GLY A 423 4.99 23.27 1.30
C GLY A 423 5.96 22.39 0.47
N LYS A 424 6.13 21.12 0.85
CA LYS A 424 7.07 20.18 0.24
C LYS A 424 6.37 18.90 -0.21
N VAL A 425 6.90 18.29 -1.27
CA VAL A 425 6.56 16.94 -1.71
C VAL A 425 7.76 16.04 -1.45
N TYR A 426 7.58 15.03 -0.63
CA TYR A 426 8.56 13.98 -0.38
C TYR A 426 8.24 12.79 -1.26
N MET A 427 9.17 12.41 -2.13
CA MET A 427 9.03 11.27 -3.03
C MET A 427 10.07 10.20 -2.69
N PRO A 428 9.66 9.00 -2.24
CA PRO A 428 10.58 7.89 -1.99
C PRO A 428 11.04 7.26 -3.31
N THR A 429 12.30 6.83 -3.37
CA THR A 429 12.88 6.17 -4.55
C THR A 429 13.85 5.06 -4.15
N THR A 430 14.29 4.28 -5.14
CA THR A 430 15.34 3.27 -4.94
C THR A 430 16.71 3.84 -4.53
N LYS A 431 16.90 5.15 -4.59
CA LYS A 431 18.16 5.82 -4.20
C LYS A 431 17.97 6.82 -3.04
N GLY A 432 16.85 6.75 -2.31
CA GLY A 432 16.55 7.63 -1.18
C GLY A 432 15.30 8.48 -1.42
N LEU A 433 15.27 9.70 -0.87
CA LEU A 433 14.14 10.63 -0.99
C LEU A 433 14.50 11.83 -1.86
N TRP A 434 13.59 12.22 -2.72
CA TRP A 434 13.57 13.54 -3.34
C TRP A 434 12.63 14.46 -2.58
N VAL A 435 13.02 15.72 -2.44
CA VAL A 435 12.22 16.76 -1.79
C VAL A 435 12.05 17.91 -2.79
N LEU A 436 10.79 18.20 -3.13
CA LEU A 436 10.43 19.26 -4.07
C LEU A 436 9.49 20.25 -3.39
N ALA A 437 9.47 21.49 -3.84
CA ALA A 437 8.46 22.43 -3.41
C ALA A 437 7.09 22.08 -3.99
N THR A 438 6.01 22.31 -3.24
CA THR A 438 4.66 22.31 -3.81
C THR A 438 4.48 23.53 -4.72
N GLY A 439 3.62 23.41 -5.75
CA GLY A 439 3.29 24.52 -6.63
C GLY A 439 3.25 24.13 -8.10
N LYS A 440 2.85 25.09 -8.94
CA LYS A 440 2.72 24.93 -10.40
C LYS A 440 4.04 25.03 -11.14
N GLU A 441 5.11 25.41 -10.44
CA GLU A 441 6.46 25.49 -11.00
C GLU A 441 7.34 24.41 -10.37
N LEU A 442 8.12 23.72 -11.20
CA LEU A 442 9.06 22.71 -10.74
C LEU A 442 10.23 23.34 -9.97
N LYS A 443 10.37 22.97 -8.70
CA LYS A 443 11.52 23.36 -7.88
C LYS A 443 11.97 22.20 -7.03
N VAL A 444 13.17 21.69 -7.28
CA VAL A 444 13.84 20.69 -6.44
C VAL A 444 14.49 21.40 -5.26
N LEU A 445 14.19 20.96 -4.04
CA LEU A 445 14.76 21.48 -2.79
C LEU A 445 15.96 20.65 -2.32
N GLY A 446 15.87 19.33 -2.50
CA GLY A 446 16.94 18.45 -2.04
C GLY A 446 16.78 17.00 -2.48
N ARG A 447 17.84 16.25 -2.21
CA ARG A 447 17.87 14.81 -2.35
C ARG A 447 18.56 14.21 -1.12
N ILE A 448 17.93 13.23 -0.50
CA ILE A 448 18.40 12.58 0.72
C ILE A 448 18.82 11.15 0.38
N THR A 449 20.08 10.84 0.56
CA THR A 449 20.64 9.51 0.32
C THR A 449 20.66 8.73 1.63
N LEU A 450 19.97 7.57 1.65
CA LEU A 450 19.81 6.75 2.85
C LEU A 450 20.62 5.45 2.83
N GLY A 451 21.40 5.23 1.76
CA GLY A 451 22.19 4.01 1.59
C GLY A 451 21.36 2.74 1.47
N GLY A 452 20.10 2.87 1.10
CA GLY A 452 19.15 1.78 0.85
C GLY A 452 17.96 2.30 0.05
N LYS A 453 17.21 1.37 -0.55
CA LYS A 453 15.97 1.70 -1.27
C LYS A 453 14.89 2.12 -0.27
N VAL A 454 14.05 3.08 -0.65
CA VAL A 454 12.88 3.50 0.10
C VAL A 454 11.65 3.09 -0.69
N TYR A 455 11.04 1.98 -0.31
CA TYR A 455 9.78 1.50 -0.89
C TYR A 455 8.57 1.88 -0.04
N ALA A 456 8.77 2.02 1.27
CA ALA A 456 7.77 2.57 2.17
C ALA A 456 7.51 4.05 1.88
N SER A 457 6.29 4.50 2.10
CA SER A 457 5.97 5.92 2.02
C SER A 457 6.55 6.67 3.22
N PRO A 458 7.08 7.89 3.05
CA PRO A 458 7.49 8.73 4.18
C PRO A 458 6.26 9.19 4.98
N VAL A 459 6.43 9.37 6.29
CA VAL A 459 5.37 9.82 7.20
C VAL A 459 5.89 10.97 8.07
N VAL A 460 5.01 11.88 8.42
CA VAL A 460 5.33 12.98 9.33
C VAL A 460 4.37 13.01 10.52
N ALA A 461 4.93 13.26 11.68
CA ALA A 461 4.18 13.51 12.90
C ALA A 461 5.04 14.29 13.90
N ASN A 462 4.44 15.26 14.59
CA ASN A 462 5.09 16.06 15.63
C ASN A 462 6.41 16.70 15.17
N GLY A 463 6.42 17.33 13.99
CA GLY A 463 7.59 17.96 13.38
C GLY A 463 8.73 16.98 13.03
N THR A 464 8.42 15.70 12.85
CA THR A 464 9.40 14.64 12.55
C THR A 464 9.00 13.90 11.30
N LEU A 465 9.95 13.76 10.37
CA LEU A 465 9.83 12.93 9.17
C LEU A 465 10.39 11.54 9.46
N TYR A 466 9.57 10.51 9.25
CA TYR A 466 9.94 9.11 9.43
C TYR A 466 10.11 8.43 8.08
N VAL A 467 11.23 7.72 7.91
CA VAL A 467 11.58 7.03 6.65
C VAL A 467 12.12 5.65 6.95
N ALA A 468 11.46 4.62 6.43
CA ALA A 468 11.90 3.23 6.52
C ALA A 468 12.59 2.79 5.21
N THR A 469 13.64 1.96 5.30
CA THR A 469 14.41 1.47 4.16
C THR A 469 14.36 -0.04 4.03
N THR A 470 14.57 -0.54 2.82
CA THR A 470 14.67 -1.99 2.56
C THR A 470 15.92 -2.64 3.16
N GLN A 471 16.75 -1.91 3.85
CA GLN A 471 17.89 -2.45 4.61
C GLN A 471 17.62 -2.51 6.12
N GLY A 472 16.35 -2.43 6.53
CA GLY A 472 15.94 -2.52 7.92
C GLY A 472 16.24 -1.27 8.75
N TRP A 473 16.50 -0.11 8.15
CA TRP A 473 16.69 1.15 8.85
C TRP A 473 15.41 1.96 8.91
N LEU A 474 15.12 2.46 10.11
CA LEU A 474 14.10 3.48 10.36
C LEU A 474 14.78 4.76 10.83
N TRP A 475 14.52 5.86 10.14
CA TRP A 475 15.07 7.18 10.41
C TRP A 475 13.98 8.12 10.88
N ALA A 476 14.27 8.90 11.91
CA ALA A 476 13.46 10.03 12.37
C ALA A 476 14.27 11.32 12.17
N ALA A 477 13.81 12.16 11.25
CA ALA A 477 14.48 13.38 10.85
C ALA A 477 13.64 14.62 11.22
N GLY A 478 14.31 15.67 11.66
CA GLY A 478 13.71 16.93 12.07
C GLY A 478 14.75 17.81 12.76
N GLN A 479 14.39 19.05 13.05
CA GLN A 479 15.26 19.93 13.84
C GLN A 479 15.44 19.32 15.24
N GLN A 480 16.67 19.36 15.72
CA GLN A 480 17.03 18.98 17.10
C GLN A 480 16.61 20.05 18.08
#